data_1054d28e807dff2ea232e5bc6b9ca5cc
#
_entry.id   1054d28e807dff2ea232e5bc6b9ca5cc
#
_cell.length_a   1.000
_cell.length_b   1.000
_cell.length_c   1.000
_cell.angle_alpha   90.00
_cell.angle_beta   90.00
_cell.angle_gamma   90.00
#
_symmetry.space_group_name_H-M   'P 1'
#
loop_
_entity.id
_entity.type
_entity.pdbx_description
1 polymer ?
#
loop_
_entity_poly.entity_id
_entity_poly.type
_entity_poly.pdbx_seq_one_letter_code
_entity_poly.pdbx_strand_id
1 'polypeptide(L)'
;MAVEASNTAMVVGSTGLVGRHVVEQLTAQHSPVIALTRRRVADFPDGVEQLLVDFDALMGGAEIPACQHLYVCLGITIRRAGSRAAFRKVDLDYTVAVAERARASGATMLTLVSSVGANSGSANFYLRTKGEVEDALLGL
;
A
#
# COMPACT_ATOMS: atom_id res chain seq x y z
N MET A 1 4.13 -25.46 -16.66
CA MET A 1 3.88 -25.54 -15.21
C MET A 1 3.08 -24.32 -14.79
N ALA A 2 1.92 -24.56 -14.20
CA ALA A 2 1.21 -23.46 -13.56
C ALA A 2 2.09 -22.94 -12.40
N VAL A 3 2.47 -21.68 -12.45
CA VAL A 3 3.01 -21.01 -11.26
C VAL A 3 1.84 -21.00 -10.28
N GLU A 4 1.94 -21.75 -9.21
CA GLU A 4 0.96 -21.64 -8.13
C GLU A 4 0.87 -20.17 -7.78
N ALA A 5 -0.36 -19.65 -7.73
CA ALA A 5 -0.58 -18.28 -7.30
C ALA A 5 0.12 -18.11 -5.97
N SER A 6 1.14 -17.26 -5.96
CA SER A 6 1.92 -16.98 -4.76
C SER A 6 0.96 -16.57 -3.65
N ASN A 7 0.92 -17.29 -2.55
CA ASN A 7 0.16 -16.90 -1.36
C ASN A 7 0.84 -15.73 -0.62
N THR A 8 1.62 -14.95 -1.34
CA THR A 8 2.41 -13.85 -0.79
C THR A 8 1.53 -12.65 -0.53
N ALA A 9 1.62 -12.12 0.67
CA ALA A 9 1.07 -10.83 1.05
C ALA A 9 2.11 -9.74 0.85
N MET A 10 1.70 -8.63 0.28
CA MET A 10 2.53 -7.44 0.13
C MET A 10 1.94 -6.32 0.96
N VAL A 11 2.76 -5.66 1.75
CA VAL A 11 2.32 -4.57 2.63
C VAL A 11 3.06 -3.29 2.23
N VAL A 12 2.31 -2.28 1.84
CA VAL A 12 2.82 -0.93 1.61
C VAL A 12 2.41 -0.03 2.77
N GLY A 13 3.30 0.85 3.20
CA GLY A 13 3.12 1.59 4.46
C GLY A 13 3.48 0.72 5.68
N SER A 14 4.35 -0.25 5.49
CA SER A 14 4.72 -1.28 6.47
C SER A 14 5.50 -0.74 7.68
N THR A 15 6.02 0.46 7.62
CA THR A 15 6.74 1.12 8.73
C THR A 15 5.83 1.97 9.62
N GLY A 16 4.61 2.23 9.20
CA GLY A 16 3.61 2.93 9.99
C GLY A 16 2.97 2.05 11.07
N LEU A 17 2.16 2.65 11.92
CA LEU A 17 1.54 1.95 13.05
C LEU A 17 0.69 0.75 12.59
N VAL A 18 -0.25 0.98 11.69
CA VAL A 18 -1.14 -0.10 11.22
C VAL A 18 -0.37 -1.10 10.36
N GLY A 19 0.44 -0.62 9.42
CA GLY A 19 1.20 -1.49 8.51
C GLY A 19 2.15 -2.42 9.25
N ARG A 20 2.80 -1.94 10.28
CA ARG A 20 3.68 -2.77 11.13
C ARG A 20 2.91 -3.90 11.80
N HIS A 21 1.74 -3.62 12.38
CA HIS A 21 0.90 -4.64 12.97
C HIS A 21 0.40 -5.66 11.94
N VAL A 22 0.07 -5.22 10.74
CA VAL A 22 -0.32 -6.12 9.65
C VAL A 22 0.84 -7.08 9.30
N VAL A 23 2.05 -6.56 9.17
CA VAL A 23 3.25 -7.39 8.92
C VAL A 23 3.43 -8.41 10.02
N GLU A 24 3.36 -7.99 11.28
CA GLU A 24 3.52 -8.88 12.43
C GLU A 24 2.48 -10.00 12.45
N GLN A 25 1.21 -9.67 12.23
CA GLN A 25 0.14 -10.66 12.24
C GLN A 25 0.22 -11.64 11.07
N LEU A 26 0.53 -11.16 9.88
CA LEU A 26 0.72 -12.04 8.71
C LEU A 26 1.90 -12.99 8.92
N THR A 27 2.98 -12.50 9.48
CA THR A 27 4.16 -13.31 9.80
C THR A 27 3.82 -14.37 10.86
N ALA A 28 3.05 -14.01 11.88
CA ALA A 28 2.60 -14.95 12.91
C ALA A 28 1.70 -16.06 12.36
N GLN A 29 1.01 -15.80 11.27
CA GLN A 29 0.19 -16.80 10.54
C GLN A 29 1.00 -17.60 9.51
N HIS A 30 2.30 -17.44 9.49
CA HIS A 30 3.21 -18.10 8.55
C HIS A 30 2.96 -17.78 7.07
N SER A 31 2.34 -16.64 6.79
CA SER A 31 2.18 -16.14 5.42
C SER A 31 3.50 -15.55 4.93
N PRO A 32 3.91 -15.82 3.67
CA PRO A 32 5.03 -15.08 3.08
C PRO A 32 4.68 -13.60 2.96
N VAL A 33 5.56 -12.72 3.45
CA VAL A 33 5.31 -11.28 3.48
C VAL A 33 6.44 -10.52 2.79
N ILE A 34 6.06 -9.64 1.86
CA ILE A 34 6.95 -8.63 1.28
C ILE A 34 6.52 -7.27 1.82
N ALA A 35 7.43 -6.60 2.52
CA ALA A 35 7.24 -5.24 2.99
C ALA A 35 7.87 -4.26 1.99
N LEU A 36 7.04 -3.42 1.36
CA LEU A 36 7.53 -2.35 0.51
C LEU A 36 7.97 -1.18 1.38
N THR A 37 9.22 -0.76 1.23
CA THR A 37 9.81 0.32 2.03
C THR A 37 10.59 1.27 1.13
N ARG A 38 10.70 2.53 1.55
CA ARG A 38 11.57 3.51 0.88
C ARG A 38 13.01 3.38 1.31
N ARG A 39 13.23 2.85 2.50
CA ARG A 39 14.55 2.61 3.10
C ARG A 39 14.50 1.37 3.97
N ARG A 40 15.63 0.74 4.15
CA ARG A 40 15.73 -0.47 4.95
C ARG A 40 15.45 -0.19 6.42
N VAL A 41 14.69 -1.07 7.03
CA VAL A 41 14.31 -1.04 8.44
C VAL A 41 14.82 -2.32 9.10
N ALA A 42 15.39 -2.20 10.31
CA ALA A 42 16.07 -3.31 10.98
C ALA A 42 15.13 -4.20 11.82
N ASP A 43 13.95 -3.72 12.19
CA ASP A 43 13.12 -4.30 13.24
C ASP A 43 11.84 -5.00 12.75
N PHE A 44 11.84 -5.49 11.52
CA PHE A 44 10.79 -6.40 11.07
C PHE A 44 11.00 -7.81 11.63
N PRO A 45 9.91 -8.59 11.80
CA PRO A 45 10.02 -10.00 12.16
C PRO A 45 10.91 -10.78 11.19
N ASP A 46 11.53 -11.86 11.68
CA ASP A 46 12.32 -12.75 10.84
C ASP A 46 11.45 -13.34 9.71
N GLY A 47 12.03 -13.49 8.54
CA GLY A 47 11.35 -14.04 7.36
C GLY A 47 10.58 -13.03 6.52
N VAL A 48 10.46 -11.77 6.96
CA VAL A 48 9.89 -10.72 6.14
C VAL A 48 10.90 -10.26 5.10
N GLU A 49 10.52 -10.33 3.84
CA GLU A 49 11.31 -9.76 2.76
C GLU A 49 11.04 -8.26 2.64
N GLN A 50 12.09 -7.46 2.71
CA GLN A 50 12.00 -6.03 2.46
C GLN A 50 12.34 -5.74 1.01
N LEU A 51 11.44 -5.05 0.31
CA LEU A 51 11.68 -4.56 -1.03
C LEU A 51 11.76 -3.04 -1.00
N LEU A 52 12.94 -2.52 -1.33
CA LEU A 52 13.14 -1.08 -1.47
C LEU A 52 12.52 -0.61 -2.78
N VAL A 53 11.64 0.38 -2.70
CA VAL A 53 10.93 0.92 -3.87
C VAL A 53 11.05 2.43 -3.93
N ASP A 54 11.08 2.92 -5.16
CA ASP A 54 10.86 4.32 -5.49
C ASP A 54 9.42 4.46 -5.99
N PHE A 55 8.56 5.13 -5.22
CA PHE A 55 7.15 5.29 -5.59
C PHE A 55 6.97 6.10 -6.87
N ASP A 56 7.85 7.05 -7.14
CA ASP A 56 7.78 7.80 -8.41
C ASP A 56 8.09 6.88 -9.61
N ALA A 57 9.00 5.93 -9.44
CA ALA A 57 9.26 4.92 -10.46
C ALA A 57 8.05 3.99 -10.67
N LEU A 58 7.33 3.64 -9.61
CA LEU A 58 6.09 2.87 -9.72
C LEU A 58 5.01 3.64 -10.47
N MET A 59 4.90 4.94 -10.25
CA MET A 59 4.02 5.81 -11.05
C MET A 59 4.39 5.81 -12.53
N GLY A 60 5.68 5.71 -12.84
CA GLY A 60 6.21 5.57 -14.21
C GLY A 60 6.07 4.19 -14.82
N GLY A 61 5.52 3.23 -14.10
CA GLY A 61 5.25 1.88 -14.59
C GLY A 61 6.26 0.81 -14.18
N ALA A 62 7.18 1.09 -13.25
CA ALA A 62 8.11 0.08 -12.73
C ALA A 62 7.35 -1.11 -12.13
N GLU A 63 7.85 -2.31 -12.38
CA GLU A 63 7.22 -3.54 -11.92
C GLU A 63 7.55 -3.84 -10.47
N ILE A 64 6.67 -4.61 -9.83
CA ILE A 64 6.88 -5.20 -8.49
C ILE A 64 6.70 -6.71 -8.57
N PRO A 65 7.27 -7.47 -7.62
CA PRO A 65 7.09 -8.92 -7.57
C PRO A 65 5.62 -9.32 -7.48
N ALA A 66 5.31 -10.54 -7.90
CA ALA A 66 3.98 -11.10 -7.80
C ALA A 66 3.55 -11.21 -6.33
N CYS A 67 2.31 -10.84 -6.06
CA CYS A 67 1.67 -11.09 -4.78
C CYS A 67 0.20 -11.47 -5.02
N GLN A 68 -0.39 -12.14 -4.06
CA GLN A 68 -1.82 -12.46 -4.12
C GLN A 68 -2.67 -11.36 -3.48
N HIS A 69 -2.22 -10.85 -2.36
CA HIS A 69 -2.96 -9.88 -1.57
C HIS A 69 -2.10 -8.64 -1.27
N LEU A 70 -2.56 -7.49 -1.72
CA LEU A 70 -1.94 -6.21 -1.38
C LEU A 70 -2.67 -5.57 -0.20
N TYR A 71 -1.92 -5.25 0.85
CA TYR A 71 -2.39 -4.45 1.98
C TYR A 71 -1.84 -3.03 1.85
N VAL A 72 -2.73 -2.07 1.68
CA VAL A 72 -2.37 -0.65 1.56
C VAL A 72 -2.58 0.02 2.90
N CYS A 73 -1.48 0.28 3.58
CA CYS A 73 -1.42 0.96 4.87
C CYS A 73 -0.66 2.30 4.75
N LEU A 74 -0.48 2.80 3.52
CA LEU A 74 0.09 4.12 3.30
C LEU A 74 -0.79 5.18 3.91
N GLY A 75 -0.17 6.09 4.61
CA GLY A 75 -0.86 7.22 5.18
C GLY A 75 0.15 8.21 5.73
N ILE A 76 -0.18 9.47 5.62
CA ILE A 76 0.56 10.56 6.18
C ILE A 76 -0.44 11.62 6.60
N THR A 77 -0.11 12.42 7.61
CA THR A 77 -0.95 13.58 7.93
C THR A 77 -0.62 14.73 6.98
N ILE A 78 -1.58 15.63 6.77
CA ILE A 78 -1.35 16.83 5.97
C ILE A 78 -0.19 17.64 6.55
N ARG A 79 -0.11 17.71 7.88
CA ARG A 79 0.95 18.42 8.59
C ARG A 79 2.33 17.83 8.29
N ARG A 80 2.47 16.49 8.33
CA ARG A 80 3.75 15.81 8.04
C ARG A 80 4.11 15.90 6.56
N ALA A 81 3.12 15.88 5.69
CA ALA A 81 3.33 16.02 4.26
C ALA A 81 3.83 17.43 3.90
N GLY A 82 3.44 18.43 4.66
CA GLY A 82 3.83 19.83 4.46
C GLY A 82 2.89 20.64 3.57
N SER A 83 2.06 19.98 2.75
CA SER A 83 1.07 20.62 1.91
C SER A 83 -0.04 19.64 1.53
N ARG A 84 -1.17 20.18 1.04
CA ARG A 84 -2.25 19.36 0.50
C ARG A 84 -1.82 18.57 -0.72
N ALA A 85 -1.04 19.18 -1.60
CA ALA A 85 -0.52 18.52 -2.80
C ALA A 85 0.40 17.34 -2.43
N ALA A 86 1.30 17.51 -1.47
CA ALA A 86 2.19 16.45 -1.00
C ALA A 86 1.41 15.33 -0.29
N PHE A 87 0.40 15.67 0.50
CA PHE A 87 -0.50 14.70 1.12
C PHE A 87 -1.21 13.86 0.06
N ARG A 88 -1.81 14.51 -0.93
CA ARG A 88 -2.54 13.84 -2.01
C ARG A 88 -1.62 12.93 -2.82
N LYS A 89 -0.39 13.33 -3.07
CA LYS A 89 0.59 12.52 -3.79
C LYS A 89 0.86 11.19 -3.09
N VAL A 90 1.07 11.20 -1.78
CA VAL A 90 1.31 9.98 -1.00
C VAL A 90 0.03 9.16 -0.86
N ASP A 91 -1.06 9.78 -0.45
CA ASP A 91 -2.29 9.08 -0.08
C ASP A 91 -3.05 8.54 -1.29
N LEU A 92 -3.07 9.29 -2.38
CA LEU A 92 -3.78 8.91 -3.60
C LEU A 92 -2.84 8.37 -4.68
N ASP A 93 -1.89 9.18 -5.16
CA ASP A 93 -1.12 8.84 -6.36
C ASP A 93 -0.25 7.61 -6.14
N TYR A 94 0.47 7.53 -5.03
CA TYR A 94 1.30 6.37 -4.71
C TYR A 94 0.47 5.12 -4.44
N THR A 95 -0.66 5.26 -3.76
CA THR A 95 -1.57 4.15 -3.50
C THR A 95 -2.10 3.55 -4.80
N VAL A 96 -2.57 4.39 -5.70
CA VAL A 96 -3.09 3.93 -7.00
C VAL A 96 -1.98 3.26 -7.81
N ALA A 97 -0.78 3.85 -7.86
CA ALA A 97 0.35 3.28 -8.58
C ALA A 97 0.73 1.89 -8.07
N VAL A 98 0.83 1.70 -6.75
CA VAL A 98 1.13 0.39 -6.16
C VAL A 98 0.02 -0.61 -6.48
N ALA A 99 -1.24 -0.21 -6.36
CA ALA A 99 -2.38 -1.09 -6.64
C ALA A 99 -2.40 -1.54 -8.11
N GLU A 100 -2.14 -0.64 -9.04
CA GLU A 100 -2.04 -0.97 -10.46
C GLU A 100 -0.90 -1.95 -10.74
N ARG A 101 0.26 -1.74 -10.14
CA ARG A 101 1.41 -2.64 -10.31
C ARG A 101 1.16 -4.00 -9.67
N ALA A 102 0.54 -4.04 -8.50
CA ALA A 102 0.17 -5.29 -7.84
C ALA A 102 -0.81 -6.09 -8.69
N ARG A 103 -1.84 -5.44 -9.23
CA ARG A 103 -2.80 -6.09 -10.13
C ARG A 103 -2.11 -6.63 -11.38
N ALA A 104 -1.25 -5.84 -12.00
CA ALA A 104 -0.49 -6.26 -13.19
C ALA A 104 0.42 -7.47 -12.90
N SER A 105 0.87 -7.62 -11.65
CA SER A 105 1.70 -8.74 -11.19
C SER A 105 0.89 -9.94 -10.71
N GLY A 106 -0.45 -9.90 -10.78
CA GLY A 106 -1.33 -11.02 -10.48
C GLY A 106 -2.10 -10.95 -9.16
N ALA A 107 -2.05 -9.84 -8.44
CA ALA A 107 -2.82 -9.67 -7.20
C ALA A 107 -4.33 -9.74 -7.49
N THR A 108 -5.04 -10.51 -6.65
CA THR A 108 -6.48 -10.71 -6.77
C THR A 108 -7.25 -10.10 -5.59
N MET A 109 -6.56 -9.69 -4.54
CA MET A 109 -7.15 -9.12 -3.34
C MET A 109 -6.40 -7.84 -2.95
N LEU A 110 -7.17 -6.85 -2.50
CA LEU A 110 -6.63 -5.60 -1.99
C LEU A 110 -7.39 -5.19 -0.73
N THR A 111 -6.64 -4.84 0.30
CA THR A 111 -7.19 -4.27 1.53
C THR A 111 -6.61 -2.87 1.70
N LEU A 112 -7.48 -1.89 1.89
CA LEU A 112 -7.11 -0.49 2.08
C LEU A 112 -7.47 -0.03 3.49
N VAL A 113 -6.51 0.55 4.18
CA VAL A 113 -6.80 1.33 5.39
C VAL A 113 -7.24 2.73 4.96
N SER A 114 -8.52 3.01 5.15
CA SER A 114 -9.11 4.30 4.81
C SER A 114 -9.49 5.07 6.08
N SER A 115 -10.55 5.82 6.04
CA SER A 115 -11.03 6.61 7.17
C SER A 115 -12.54 6.57 7.26
N VAL A 116 -13.06 6.55 8.47
CA VAL A 116 -14.50 6.76 8.70
C VAL A 116 -14.92 8.12 8.13
N GLY A 117 -15.99 8.13 7.36
CA GLY A 117 -16.48 9.34 6.71
C GLY A 117 -15.80 9.68 5.37
N ALA A 118 -14.92 8.81 4.86
CA ALA A 118 -14.32 8.99 3.54
C ALA A 118 -15.41 9.12 2.48
N ASN A 119 -15.34 10.19 1.69
CA ASN A 119 -16.33 10.49 0.65
C ASN A 119 -15.73 11.49 -0.35
N SER A 120 -15.67 11.12 -1.62
CA SER A 120 -15.13 11.99 -2.67
C SER A 120 -15.90 13.29 -2.87
N GLY A 121 -17.15 13.38 -2.41
CA GLY A 121 -17.97 14.58 -2.40
C GLY A 121 -17.85 15.44 -1.14
N SER A 122 -17.00 15.06 -0.18
CA SER A 122 -16.87 15.78 1.08
C SER A 122 -16.27 17.17 0.89
N ALA A 123 -16.75 18.14 1.66
CA ALA A 123 -16.14 19.46 1.76
C ALA A 123 -14.81 19.44 2.54
N ASN A 124 -14.62 18.43 3.39
CA ASN A 124 -13.37 18.22 4.12
C ASN A 124 -12.32 17.62 3.17
N PHE A 125 -11.19 18.28 2.99
CA PHE A 125 -10.15 17.87 2.06
C PHE A 125 -9.60 16.47 2.36
N TYR A 126 -9.34 16.14 3.62
CA TYR A 126 -8.84 14.82 4.02
C TYR A 126 -9.82 13.71 3.67
N LEU A 127 -11.08 13.88 4.06
CA LEU A 127 -12.13 12.88 3.77
C LEU A 127 -12.44 12.77 2.28
N ARG A 128 -12.38 13.87 1.56
CA ARG A 128 -12.55 13.88 0.11
C ARG A 128 -11.42 13.10 -0.57
N THR A 129 -10.17 13.33 -0.18
CA THR A 129 -9.03 12.60 -0.73
C THR A 129 -9.14 11.10 -0.42
N LYS A 130 -9.51 10.73 0.80
CA LYS A 130 -9.75 9.33 1.17
C LYS A 130 -10.83 8.68 0.32
N GLY A 131 -11.91 9.39 0.05
CA GLY A 131 -12.98 8.92 -0.83
C GLY A 131 -12.52 8.77 -2.28
N GLU A 132 -11.70 9.68 -2.77
CA GLU A 132 -11.11 9.57 -4.11
C GLU A 132 -10.19 8.34 -4.24
N VAL A 133 -9.44 8.01 -3.19
CA VAL A 133 -8.64 6.78 -3.15
C VAL A 133 -9.54 5.55 -3.25
N GLU A 134 -10.60 5.49 -2.45
CA GLU A 134 -11.54 4.36 -2.48
C GLU A 134 -12.15 4.21 -3.88
N ASP A 135 -12.62 5.29 -4.47
CA ASP A 135 -13.23 5.28 -5.81
C ASP A 135 -12.23 4.81 -6.87
N ALA A 136 -10.99 5.29 -6.82
CA ALA A 136 -9.95 4.90 -7.76
C ALA A 136 -9.61 3.41 -7.67
N LEU A 137 -9.53 2.86 -6.46
CA LEU A 137 -9.23 1.44 -6.25
C LEU A 137 -10.39 0.54 -6.67
N LEU A 138 -11.64 0.97 -6.44
CA LEU A 138 -12.82 0.23 -6.88
C LEU A 138 -12.93 0.19 -8.42
N GLY A 139 -12.35 1.14 -9.12
CA GLY A 139 -12.32 1.21 -10.58
C GLY A 139 -11.23 0.36 -11.24
N LEU A 140 -10.38 -0.28 -10.48
CA LEU A 140 -9.27 -1.10 -11.04
C LEU A 140 -9.78 -2.49 -11.58
#